data_a769ba36875ffe1af8e7a3482f2e949d
#
_entry.id   a769ba36875ffe1af8e7a3482f2e949d
#
_cell.length_a   1.000
_cell.length_b   1.000
_cell.length_c   1.000
_cell.angle_alpha   90.00
_cell.angle_beta   90.00
_cell.angle_gamma   90.00
#
_symmetry.space_group_name_H-M   'P 1'
#
loop_
_entity.id
_entity.type
_entity.pdbx_description
1 polymer ?
#
loop_
_entity_poly.entity_id
_entity_poly.type
_entity_poly.pdbx_seq_one_letter_code
_entity_poly.pdbx_strand_id
1 'polypeptide(L)'
;VVDDDFNTCDSVSYMLQQIGMRAEWTLSGKEAVLRTRQAVSRQDSYSVYIIDWLLPDMNGVEVARRIRKEVGESVPIIVLTAYDWSDIEEEAREAGVRAFCNKPLFLSELCRCLNSVVNVQQSSCRQALCLAPKRHTGRILLAEDNALNQEIAQAILEEAGFTTEVA
;
A
#
# COMPACT_ATOMS: atom_id res chain seq x y z
N VAL A 1 8.79 3.32 0.90
CA VAL A 1 7.84 3.09 1.99
C VAL A 1 8.33 3.84 3.22
N VAL A 2 7.43 4.51 3.92
CA VAL A 2 7.70 5.28 5.14
C VAL A 2 6.72 4.86 6.22
N ASP A 3 7.18 4.21 7.27
CA ASP A 3 6.36 3.71 8.37
C ASP A 3 7.28 3.51 9.59
N ASP A 4 6.83 3.80 10.80
CA ASP A 4 7.66 3.65 12.00
C ASP A 4 7.77 2.19 12.48
N ASP A 5 6.87 1.32 11.99
CA ASP A 5 6.95 -0.11 12.23
C ASP A 5 7.79 -0.82 11.14
N PHE A 6 8.90 -1.39 11.57
CA PHE A 6 9.79 -2.16 10.72
C PHE A 6 9.07 -3.33 9.99
N ASN A 7 8.17 -4.03 10.69
CA ASN A 7 7.47 -5.19 10.10
C ASN A 7 6.52 -4.75 8.98
N THR A 8 5.87 -3.61 9.14
CA THR A 8 5.05 -3.01 8.09
C THR A 8 5.91 -2.61 6.89
N CYS A 9 7.04 -1.94 7.12
CA CYS A 9 7.99 -1.58 6.05
C CYS A 9 8.48 -2.79 5.27
N ASP A 10 8.90 -3.83 5.97
CA ASP A 10 9.40 -5.08 5.37
C ASP A 10 8.31 -5.79 4.56
N SER A 11 7.12 -5.95 5.15
CA SER A 11 5.97 -6.59 4.50
C SER A 11 5.54 -5.85 3.23
N VAL A 12 5.40 -4.52 3.28
CA VAL A 12 5.01 -3.71 2.12
C VAL A 12 6.10 -3.74 1.06
N SER A 13 7.36 -3.68 1.45
CA SER A 13 8.49 -3.79 0.50
C SER A 13 8.52 -5.15 -0.18
N TYR A 14 8.27 -6.23 0.56
CA TYR A 14 8.14 -7.57 0.00
C TYR A 14 6.99 -7.66 -1.02
N MET A 15 5.81 -7.12 -0.68
CA MET A 15 4.66 -7.08 -1.61
C MET A 15 4.99 -6.32 -2.89
N LEU A 16 5.68 -5.17 -2.79
CA LEU A 16 6.11 -4.39 -3.96
C LEU A 16 7.10 -5.17 -4.85
N GLN A 17 8.03 -5.90 -4.24
CA GLN A 17 8.97 -6.76 -4.98
C GLN A 17 8.26 -7.91 -5.70
N GLN A 18 7.22 -8.51 -5.09
CA GLN A 18 6.42 -9.57 -5.72
C GLN A 18 5.72 -9.10 -7.01
N ILE A 19 5.41 -7.82 -7.11
CA ILE A 19 4.82 -7.21 -8.32
C ILE A 19 5.87 -6.56 -9.24
N GLY A 20 7.17 -6.82 -9.00
CA GLY A 20 8.27 -6.41 -9.86
C GLY A 20 8.75 -4.97 -9.62
N MET A 21 8.40 -4.34 -8.51
CA MET A 21 8.86 -2.99 -8.16
C MET A 21 10.13 -3.05 -7.30
N ARG A 22 11.04 -2.09 -7.50
CA ARG A 22 12.15 -1.85 -6.60
C ARG A 22 11.64 -1.03 -5.40
N ALA A 23 11.78 -1.54 -4.19
CA ALA A 23 11.30 -0.91 -2.98
C ALA A 23 12.44 -0.53 -2.04
N GLU A 24 12.37 0.67 -1.49
CA GLU A 24 13.18 1.16 -0.38
C GLU A 24 12.25 1.60 0.74
N TRP A 25 12.71 1.53 1.97
CA TRP A 25 11.91 1.97 3.11
C TRP A 25 12.75 2.75 4.13
N THR A 26 12.05 3.50 4.97
CA THR A 26 12.63 4.25 6.10
C THR A 26 11.61 4.35 7.23
N LEU A 27 12.09 4.44 8.47
CA LEU A 27 11.27 4.54 9.67
C LEU A 27 10.98 6.00 10.11
N SER A 28 11.38 6.99 9.29
CA SER A 28 11.29 8.41 9.66
C SER A 28 10.88 9.26 8.47
N GLY A 29 9.94 10.17 8.70
CA GLY A 29 9.52 11.14 7.70
C GLY A 29 10.63 12.10 7.28
N LYS A 30 11.50 12.53 8.21
CA LYS A 30 12.67 13.38 7.89
C LYS A 30 13.64 12.67 6.97
N GLU A 31 13.93 11.40 7.25
CA GLU A 31 14.80 10.60 6.41
C GLU A 31 14.17 10.37 5.02
N ALA A 32 12.86 10.15 4.93
CA ALA A 32 12.16 10.03 3.66
C ALA A 32 12.34 11.27 2.77
N VAL A 33 12.21 12.47 3.34
CA VAL A 33 12.44 13.73 2.61
C VAL A 33 13.91 13.85 2.17
N LEU A 34 14.86 13.48 3.03
CA LEU A 34 16.29 13.52 2.69
C LEU A 34 16.60 12.55 1.54
N ARG A 35 16.12 11.31 1.62
CA ARG A 35 16.29 10.31 0.55
C ARG A 35 15.65 10.75 -0.75
N THR A 36 14.49 11.40 -0.69
CA THR A 36 13.83 11.98 -1.86
C THR A 36 14.73 12.99 -2.57
N ARG A 37 15.33 13.93 -1.84
CA ARG A 37 16.28 14.91 -2.41
C ARG A 37 17.50 14.25 -3.05
N GLN A 38 18.04 13.24 -2.40
CA GLN A 38 19.17 12.48 -2.93
C GLN A 38 18.80 11.72 -4.21
N ALA A 39 17.62 11.11 -4.26
CA ALA A 39 17.10 10.40 -5.43
C ALA A 39 16.90 11.35 -6.62
N VAL A 40 16.29 12.51 -6.38
CA VAL A 40 16.13 13.57 -7.39
C VAL A 40 17.48 14.04 -7.93
N SER A 41 18.46 14.32 -7.04
CA SER A 41 19.79 14.78 -7.45
C SER A 41 20.57 13.73 -8.25
N ARG A 42 20.29 12.46 -8.04
CA ARG A 42 20.90 11.32 -8.78
C ARG A 42 20.14 10.94 -10.06
N GLN A 43 19.03 11.63 -10.37
CA GLN A 43 18.14 11.28 -11.47
C GLN A 43 17.56 9.86 -11.37
N ASP A 44 17.44 9.32 -10.16
CA ASP A 44 16.84 8.02 -9.84
C ASP A 44 15.66 8.24 -8.86
N SER A 45 14.68 9.03 -9.30
CA SER A 45 13.53 9.42 -8.49
C SER A 45 12.58 8.25 -8.26
N TYR A 46 11.97 8.23 -7.09
CA TYR A 46 10.93 7.25 -6.77
C TYR A 46 9.68 7.48 -7.63
N SER A 47 9.07 6.39 -8.07
CA SER A 47 7.85 6.39 -8.90
C SER A 47 6.57 6.51 -8.09
N VAL A 48 6.62 6.16 -6.80
CA VAL A 48 5.49 6.22 -5.86
C VAL A 48 6.00 6.32 -4.43
N TYR A 49 5.25 7.02 -3.60
CA TYR A 49 5.48 7.08 -2.15
C TYR A 49 4.31 6.43 -1.42
N ILE A 50 4.62 5.60 -0.43
CA ILE A 50 3.66 4.97 0.48
C ILE A 50 4.07 5.41 1.87
N ILE A 51 3.21 6.17 2.55
CA ILE A 51 3.56 6.90 3.76
C ILE A 51 2.53 6.59 4.85
N ASP A 52 3.00 6.18 6.03
CA ASP A 52 2.12 6.07 7.18
C ASP A 52 1.59 7.44 7.63
N TRP A 53 0.34 7.46 8.04
CA TRP A 53 -0.29 8.65 8.59
C TRP A 53 0.41 9.14 9.85
N LEU A 54 0.70 8.22 10.78
CA LEU A 54 1.28 8.52 12.09
C LEU A 54 2.75 8.11 12.14
N LEU A 55 3.63 9.09 12.03
CA LEU A 55 5.06 8.90 12.23
C LEU A 55 5.51 9.64 13.50
N PRO A 56 6.53 9.17 14.20
CA PRO A 56 6.95 9.75 15.48
C PRO A 56 7.56 11.15 15.35
N ASP A 57 8.07 11.49 14.18
CA ASP A 57 8.80 12.75 13.94
C ASP A 57 7.97 13.81 13.20
N MET A 58 6.94 13.41 12.46
CA MET A 58 5.97 14.31 11.80
C MET A 58 4.79 13.49 11.26
N ASN A 59 3.64 14.11 10.99
CA ASN A 59 2.54 13.40 10.39
C ASN A 59 2.76 13.15 8.88
N GLY A 60 2.09 12.12 8.34
CA GLY A 60 2.25 11.72 6.94
C GLY A 60 1.89 12.81 5.92
N VAL A 61 0.94 13.71 6.25
CA VAL A 61 0.58 14.84 5.39
C VAL A 61 1.72 15.85 5.28
N GLU A 62 2.40 16.14 6.38
CA GLU A 62 3.56 17.03 6.36
C GLU A 62 4.71 16.41 5.56
N VAL A 63 4.92 15.08 5.68
CA VAL A 63 5.88 14.35 4.84
C VAL A 63 5.50 14.51 3.36
N ALA A 64 4.23 14.28 3.03
CA ALA A 64 3.72 14.43 1.67
C ALA A 64 3.95 15.84 1.11
N ARG A 65 3.63 16.89 1.87
CA ARG A 65 3.88 18.29 1.48
C ARG A 65 5.35 18.56 1.19
N ARG A 66 6.26 18.03 2.02
CA ARG A 66 7.71 18.21 1.83
C ARG A 66 8.21 17.46 0.62
N ILE A 67 7.75 16.21 0.43
CA ILE A 67 8.10 15.42 -0.76
C ILE A 67 7.60 16.11 -2.03
N ARG A 68 6.36 16.66 -2.03
CA ARG A 68 5.80 17.42 -3.16
C ARG A 68 6.69 18.56 -3.62
N LYS A 69 7.29 19.29 -2.69
CA LYS A 69 8.21 20.39 -3.02
C LYS A 69 9.45 19.93 -3.80
N GLU A 70 9.85 18.68 -3.62
CA GLU A 70 11.03 18.11 -4.28
C GLU A 70 10.72 17.44 -5.62
N VAL A 71 9.55 16.75 -5.72
CA VAL A 71 9.22 15.92 -6.90
C VAL A 71 8.07 16.47 -7.76
N GLY A 72 7.42 17.55 -7.32
CA GLY A 72 6.27 18.16 -8.03
C GLY A 72 5.00 17.29 -7.94
N GLU A 73 4.01 17.58 -8.79
CA GLU A 73 2.66 17.00 -8.74
C GLU A 73 2.55 15.63 -9.43
N SER A 74 3.53 15.23 -10.22
CA SER A 74 3.42 14.05 -11.10
C SER A 74 3.51 12.72 -10.35
N VAL A 75 4.32 12.65 -9.30
CA VAL A 75 4.58 11.40 -8.57
C VAL A 75 3.43 11.10 -7.58
N PRO A 76 2.79 9.94 -7.63
CA PRO A 76 1.71 9.60 -6.71
C PRO A 76 2.21 9.40 -5.28
N ILE A 77 1.41 9.86 -4.32
CA ILE A 77 1.59 9.64 -2.89
C ILE A 77 0.36 8.92 -2.38
N ILE A 78 0.57 7.81 -1.70
CA ILE A 78 -0.45 6.97 -1.04
C ILE A 78 -0.22 7.07 0.47
N VAL A 79 -1.26 7.27 1.24
CA VAL A 79 -1.19 7.28 2.71
C VAL A 79 -1.78 5.99 3.26
N LEU A 80 -1.05 5.35 4.18
CA LEU A 80 -1.53 4.22 4.98
C LEU A 80 -2.14 4.75 6.27
N THR A 81 -3.30 4.25 6.67
CA THR A 81 -3.96 4.63 7.92
C THR A 81 -4.68 3.45 8.56
N ALA A 82 -4.67 3.41 9.89
CA ALA A 82 -5.49 2.48 10.68
C ALA A 82 -6.84 3.07 11.10
N TYR A 83 -7.09 4.34 10.77
CA TYR A 83 -8.27 5.10 11.21
C TYR A 83 -9.13 5.53 10.04
N ASP A 84 -10.36 5.94 10.34
CA ASP A 84 -11.21 6.62 9.36
C ASP A 84 -10.53 7.95 8.95
N TRP A 85 -10.30 8.11 7.66
CA TRP A 85 -9.59 9.25 7.07
C TRP A 85 -10.53 10.37 6.62
N SER A 86 -11.85 10.23 6.87
CA SER A 86 -12.85 11.21 6.44
C SER A 86 -12.57 12.62 6.96
N ASP A 87 -12.05 12.73 8.18
CA ASP A 87 -11.75 14.03 8.81
C ASP A 87 -10.47 14.69 8.25
N ILE A 88 -9.61 13.92 7.60
CA ILE A 88 -8.28 14.37 7.13
C ILE A 88 -8.16 14.36 5.60
N GLU A 89 -9.20 13.90 4.91
CA GLU A 89 -9.18 13.72 3.46
C GLU A 89 -8.87 15.04 2.73
N GLU A 90 -9.50 16.11 3.13
CA GLU A 90 -9.33 17.42 2.49
C GLU A 90 -7.90 17.95 2.68
N GLU A 91 -7.37 17.91 3.90
CA GLU A 91 -6.00 18.32 4.20
C GLU A 91 -4.97 17.46 3.45
N ALA A 92 -5.18 16.15 3.38
CA ALA A 92 -4.28 15.24 2.69
C ALA A 92 -4.33 15.44 1.16
N ARG A 93 -5.50 15.70 0.59
CA ARG A 93 -5.65 16.03 -0.83
C ARG A 93 -4.96 17.33 -1.20
N GLU A 94 -5.07 18.36 -0.35
CA GLU A 94 -4.33 19.63 -0.52
C GLU A 94 -2.81 19.42 -0.46
N ALA A 95 -2.35 18.45 0.35
CA ALA A 95 -0.95 18.05 0.41
C ALA A 95 -0.50 17.21 -0.80
N GLY A 96 -1.41 16.89 -1.73
CA GLY A 96 -1.15 16.14 -2.94
C GLY A 96 -1.19 14.61 -2.74
N VAL A 97 -1.82 14.10 -1.68
CA VAL A 97 -2.11 12.66 -1.52
C VAL A 97 -3.15 12.25 -2.56
N ARG A 98 -2.91 11.13 -3.25
CA ARG A 98 -3.80 10.65 -4.32
C ARG A 98 -4.67 9.47 -3.92
N ALA A 99 -4.26 8.68 -2.94
CA ALA A 99 -5.02 7.55 -2.46
C ALA A 99 -4.73 7.26 -0.99
N PHE A 100 -5.69 6.59 -0.37
CA PHE A 100 -5.59 6.08 0.99
C PHE A 100 -5.74 4.56 0.97
N CYS A 101 -4.97 3.88 1.80
CA CYS A 101 -5.07 2.45 2.03
C CYS A 101 -5.19 2.17 3.53
N ASN A 102 -6.10 1.28 3.89
CA ASN A 102 -6.29 0.89 5.28
C ASN A 102 -5.23 -0.13 5.72
N LYS A 103 -4.79 -0.03 6.97
CA LYS A 103 -4.03 -1.09 7.64
C LYS A 103 -5.03 -2.08 8.29
N PRO A 104 -4.78 -3.40 8.23
CA PRO A 104 -3.62 -4.08 7.65
C PRO A 104 -3.65 -4.09 6.12
N LEU A 105 -2.50 -3.86 5.49
CA LEU A 105 -2.39 -3.78 4.04
C LEU A 105 -2.21 -5.18 3.44
N PHE A 106 -3.10 -5.53 2.52
CA PHE A 106 -3.01 -6.76 1.73
C PHE A 106 -2.51 -6.47 0.31
N LEU A 107 -1.87 -7.46 -0.33
CA LEU A 107 -1.35 -7.33 -1.69
C LEU A 107 -2.42 -6.87 -2.70
N SER A 108 -3.64 -7.41 -2.61
CA SER A 108 -4.75 -7.03 -3.47
C SER A 108 -5.14 -5.56 -3.33
N GLU A 109 -5.17 -5.05 -2.09
CA GLU A 109 -5.47 -3.66 -1.77
C GLU A 109 -4.34 -2.74 -2.26
N LEU A 110 -3.09 -3.13 -2.01
CA LEU A 110 -1.92 -2.41 -2.52
C LEU A 110 -1.96 -2.30 -4.06
N CYS A 111 -2.22 -3.41 -4.75
CA CYS A 111 -2.35 -3.41 -6.22
C CYS A 111 -3.50 -2.52 -6.68
N ARG A 112 -4.65 -2.54 -6.01
CA ARG A 112 -5.79 -1.68 -6.31
C ARG A 112 -5.43 -0.20 -6.17
N CYS A 113 -4.79 0.18 -5.06
CA CYS A 113 -4.34 1.55 -4.82
C CYS A 113 -3.30 2.00 -5.85
N LEU A 114 -2.30 1.17 -6.14
CA LEU A 114 -1.29 1.48 -7.15
C LEU A 114 -1.91 1.68 -8.53
N ASN A 115 -2.82 0.79 -8.94
CA ASN A 115 -3.53 0.92 -10.22
C ASN A 115 -4.35 2.21 -10.30
N SER A 116 -5.03 2.61 -9.22
CA SER A 116 -5.84 3.84 -9.20
C SER A 116 -4.99 5.11 -9.38
N VAL A 117 -3.76 5.13 -8.85
CA VAL A 117 -2.90 6.32 -8.89
C VAL A 117 -1.96 6.37 -10.09
N VAL A 118 -1.57 5.22 -10.66
CA VAL A 118 -0.66 5.13 -11.82
C VAL A 118 -1.42 5.25 -13.12
N ASN A 119 -2.63 4.67 -13.24
CA ASN A 119 -3.44 4.68 -14.48
C ASN A 119 -4.00 6.05 -14.88
N VAL A 120 -3.90 7.07 -14.03
CA VAL A 120 -4.25 8.46 -14.41
C VAL A 120 -3.26 9.03 -15.43
N GLN A 121 -2.08 8.45 -15.60
CA GLN A 121 -1.04 8.97 -16.52
C GLN A 121 -0.74 8.12 -17.77
N GLN A 122 -1.26 6.90 -17.88
CA GLN A 122 -0.96 6.05 -19.05
C GLN A 122 -2.16 5.23 -19.52
N SER A 123 -2.79 5.70 -20.56
CA SER A 123 -3.86 4.98 -21.29
C SER A 123 -3.39 3.75 -22.08
N SER A 124 -2.18 3.24 -21.89
CA SER A 124 -1.59 2.22 -22.78
C SER A 124 -0.94 1.01 -22.13
N CYS A 125 -1.07 0.79 -20.82
CA CYS A 125 -0.54 -0.44 -20.20
C CYS A 125 -1.62 -1.19 -19.40
N ARG A 126 -2.69 -1.59 -20.09
CA ARG A 126 -3.89 -2.23 -19.53
C ARG A 126 -3.79 -3.74 -19.26
N GLN A 127 -2.62 -4.36 -19.27
CA GLN A 127 -2.58 -5.85 -19.29
C GLN A 127 -1.75 -6.56 -18.23
N ALA A 128 -1.12 -5.90 -17.25
CA ALA A 128 -0.14 -6.59 -16.41
C ALA A 128 -0.44 -6.71 -14.90
N LEU A 129 -1.47 -6.06 -14.34
CA LEU A 129 -1.68 -6.05 -12.87
C LEU A 129 -3.07 -6.48 -12.39
N CYS A 130 -3.96 -6.89 -13.28
CA CYS A 130 -5.08 -7.73 -12.86
C CYS A 130 -4.58 -9.17 -12.84
N LEU A 131 -4.10 -9.62 -11.69
CA LEU A 131 -4.14 -11.04 -11.38
C LEU A 131 -5.62 -11.42 -11.45
N ALA A 132 -6.06 -11.95 -12.61
CA ALA A 132 -7.30 -12.69 -12.66
C ALA A 132 -7.26 -13.66 -11.48
N PRO A 133 -8.35 -13.84 -10.71
CA PRO A 133 -8.35 -14.78 -9.62
C PRO A 133 -7.94 -16.13 -10.20
N LYS A 134 -6.68 -16.52 -9.98
CA LYS A 134 -6.27 -17.89 -10.25
C LYS A 134 -7.13 -18.71 -9.31
N ARG A 135 -8.06 -19.49 -9.86
CA ARG A 135 -8.77 -20.48 -9.06
C ARG A 135 -7.71 -21.38 -8.47
N HIS A 136 -7.44 -21.18 -7.21
CA HIS A 136 -6.52 -22.02 -6.48
C HIS A 136 -7.25 -23.34 -6.19
N THR A 137 -6.61 -24.46 -6.49
CA THR A 137 -7.11 -25.77 -6.10
C THR A 137 -6.22 -26.28 -4.96
N GLY A 138 -6.84 -26.53 -3.82
CA GLY A 138 -6.13 -27.04 -2.64
C GLY A 138 -7.09 -27.32 -1.48
N ARG A 139 -6.63 -28.11 -0.50
CA ARG A 139 -7.35 -28.33 0.78
C ARG A 139 -6.71 -27.43 1.83
N ILE A 140 -7.55 -26.78 2.61
CA ILE A 140 -7.16 -25.91 3.74
C ILE A 140 -7.81 -26.47 5.00
N LEU A 141 -6.99 -26.70 6.03
CA LEU A 141 -7.47 -26.98 7.37
C LEU A 141 -7.65 -25.64 8.09
N LEU A 142 -8.90 -25.37 8.46
CA LEU A 142 -9.28 -24.16 9.19
C LEU A 142 -9.45 -24.52 10.68
N ALA A 143 -8.63 -23.93 11.53
CA ALA A 143 -8.77 -24.03 12.99
C ALA A 143 -9.27 -22.68 13.52
N GLU A 144 -10.52 -22.63 13.93
CA GLU A 144 -11.21 -21.45 14.46
C GLU A 144 -12.23 -21.93 15.49
N ASP A 145 -12.28 -21.31 16.64
CA ASP A 145 -13.15 -21.69 17.77
C ASP A 145 -14.54 -21.03 17.72
N ASN A 146 -14.71 -19.96 16.92
CA ASN A 146 -15.96 -19.26 16.75
C ASN A 146 -16.71 -19.72 15.49
N ALA A 147 -17.91 -20.28 15.67
CA ALA A 147 -18.71 -20.82 14.58
C ALA A 147 -19.04 -19.78 13.49
N LEU A 148 -19.29 -18.53 13.83
CA LEU A 148 -19.56 -17.48 12.86
C LEU A 148 -18.32 -17.15 12.02
N ASN A 149 -17.14 -17.10 12.67
CA ASN A 149 -15.87 -16.90 11.98
C ASN A 149 -15.55 -18.09 11.06
N GLN A 150 -15.86 -19.32 11.48
CA GLN A 150 -15.73 -20.51 10.64
C GLN A 150 -16.54 -20.39 9.36
N GLU A 151 -17.83 -20.05 9.45
CA GLU A 151 -18.72 -19.89 8.27
C GLU A 151 -18.22 -18.82 7.31
N ILE A 152 -17.78 -17.67 7.85
CA ILE A 152 -17.24 -16.56 7.06
C ILE A 152 -15.95 -16.98 6.34
N ALA A 153 -15.01 -17.59 7.07
CA ALA A 153 -13.75 -18.02 6.51
C ALA A 153 -13.93 -19.12 5.45
N GLN A 154 -14.81 -20.10 5.71
CA GLN A 154 -15.15 -21.13 4.72
C GLN A 154 -15.73 -20.53 3.44
N ALA A 155 -16.71 -19.64 3.54
CA ALA A 155 -17.31 -19.00 2.39
C ALA A 155 -16.27 -18.25 1.52
N ILE A 156 -15.35 -17.50 2.15
CA ILE A 156 -14.27 -16.77 1.46
C ILE A 156 -13.31 -17.74 0.75
N LEU A 157 -12.90 -18.80 1.43
CA LEU A 157 -11.96 -19.77 0.89
C LEU A 157 -12.56 -20.62 -0.25
N GLU A 158 -13.83 -20.98 -0.14
CA GLU A 158 -14.57 -21.71 -1.19
C GLU A 158 -14.81 -20.85 -2.42
N GLU A 159 -15.13 -19.57 -2.25
CA GLU A 159 -15.23 -18.61 -3.35
C GLU A 159 -13.88 -18.43 -4.07
N ALA A 160 -12.77 -18.50 -3.34
CA ALA A 160 -11.41 -18.49 -3.90
C ALA A 160 -11.03 -19.81 -4.59
N GLY A 161 -11.85 -20.88 -4.48
CA GLY A 161 -11.66 -22.17 -5.12
C GLY A 161 -10.95 -23.23 -4.28
N PHE A 162 -10.80 -23.01 -2.98
CA PHE A 162 -10.23 -23.99 -2.05
C PHE A 162 -11.32 -24.93 -1.50
N THR A 163 -10.93 -26.13 -1.09
CA THR A 163 -11.75 -27.03 -0.27
C THR A 163 -11.33 -26.85 1.18
N THR A 164 -12.28 -26.56 2.07
CA THR A 164 -12.01 -26.32 3.49
C THR A 164 -12.40 -27.51 4.35
N GLU A 165 -11.60 -27.78 5.37
CA GLU A 165 -11.92 -28.74 6.44
C GLU A 165 -11.71 -27.98 7.77
N VAL A 166 -12.72 -28.08 8.65
CA VAL A 166 -12.69 -27.41 9.96
C VAL A 166 -12.25 -28.39 11.03
N ALA A 167 -11.33 -27.96 11.90
CA ALA A 167 -10.85 -28.71 13.06
C ALA A 167 -11.42 -28.13 14.35
#